data_e81c6c841313107b3bcb2a3bdc7d848f
#
_entry.id   e81c6c841313107b3bcb2a3bdc7d848f
#
_cell.length_a   1.000
_cell.length_b   1.000
_cell.length_c   1.000
_cell.angle_alpha   90.00
_cell.angle_beta   90.00
_cell.angle_gamma   90.00
#
_symmetry.space_group_name_H-M   'P 1'
#
loop_
_entity.id
_entity.type
_entity.pdbx_description
1 polymer ?
#
loop_
_entity_poly.entity_id
_entity_poly.type
_entity_poly.pdbx_seq_one_letter_code
_entity_poly.pdbx_strand_id
1 'polypeptide(L)'
;NFKITREYEKKKRRHVDESEYISEMKDPANILEIEDLRTYFFTDAGVAKSVDGVTFEVPKSSVVGVVGESGCGKSVTSLSVMQLVQAPQGQIVGGSIRFATQDYKRGEDGKHIPVWVYEEAGATAQKTEPVLDKKGRPVLDKNELPVLRPLGEEFVVEGAGQVVKTEPALDKKGKPLFGKDGTPLLRPMQAKDGNGFPAFETVDKVYDIAKMPTSAMQRIRGKEISMIFQEPMTSLN
;
A
#
# COMPACT_ATOMS: atom_id res chain seq x y z
N ASN A 1 23.74 -0.05 27.96
CA ASN A 1 22.35 0.19 27.47
C ASN A 1 22.29 1.12 26.26
N PHE A 2 22.91 2.31 26.30
CA PHE A 2 22.85 3.29 25.18
C PHE A 2 23.37 2.76 23.82
N LYS A 3 24.36 1.87 23.79
CA LYS A 3 24.87 1.24 22.56
C LYS A 3 23.84 0.29 21.93
N ILE A 4 23.21 -0.56 22.74
CA ILE A 4 22.17 -1.52 22.30
C ILE A 4 20.96 -0.77 21.74
N THR A 5 20.53 0.30 22.39
CA THR A 5 19.49 1.22 21.94
C THR A 5 19.80 1.78 20.56
N ARG A 6 21.00 2.32 20.38
CA ARG A 6 21.44 2.96 19.13
C ARG A 6 21.57 1.97 17.98
N GLU A 7 21.98 0.75 18.25
CA GLU A 7 22.05 -0.32 17.23
C GLU A 7 20.67 -0.81 16.83
N TYR A 8 19.76 -0.95 17.79
CA TYR A 8 18.38 -1.33 17.52
C TYR A 8 17.64 -0.26 16.70
N GLU A 9 17.77 1.01 17.05
CA GLU A 9 17.20 2.11 16.27
C GLU A 9 17.81 2.23 14.87
N LYS A 10 19.12 1.99 14.73
CA LYS A 10 19.76 1.91 13.41
C LYS A 10 19.21 0.77 12.57
N LYS A 11 18.98 -0.40 13.16
CA LYS A 11 18.37 -1.55 12.48
C LYS A 11 16.95 -1.22 12.01
N LYS A 12 16.11 -0.61 12.85
CA LYS A 12 14.73 -0.22 12.51
C LYS A 12 14.63 0.88 11.43
N ARG A 13 15.62 1.77 11.38
CA ARG A 13 15.67 2.87 10.38
C ARG A 13 16.44 2.49 9.12
N ARG A 14 17.08 1.33 9.11
CA ARG A 14 17.80 0.84 7.93
C ARG A 14 16.80 0.68 6.78
N HIS A 15 17.23 1.10 5.58
CA HIS A 15 16.55 0.68 4.36
C HIS A 15 16.70 -0.85 4.25
N VAL A 16 15.57 -1.54 4.33
CA VAL A 16 15.47 -2.99 4.19
C VAL A 16 14.79 -3.23 2.85
N ASP A 17 15.37 -4.07 2.01
CA ASP A 17 14.76 -4.46 0.75
C ASP A 17 13.42 -5.17 1.03
N GLU A 18 12.44 -4.95 0.14
CA GLU A 18 11.11 -5.53 0.33
C GLU A 18 11.14 -7.05 0.41
N SER A 19 12.06 -7.70 -0.29
CA SER A 19 12.23 -9.14 -0.28
C SER A 19 12.59 -9.72 1.10
N GLU A 20 13.17 -8.92 2.01
CA GLU A 20 13.53 -9.36 3.37
C GLU A 20 12.31 -9.53 4.30
N TYR A 21 11.18 -8.88 3.99
CA TYR A 21 9.96 -8.96 4.79
C TYR A 21 8.71 -9.41 4.01
N ILE A 22 8.83 -9.74 2.73
CA ILE A 22 7.81 -10.52 2.00
C ILE A 22 7.78 -11.93 2.58
N SER A 23 6.59 -12.48 2.73
CA SER A 23 6.33 -13.80 3.28
C SER A 23 5.14 -14.46 2.56
N GLU A 24 4.74 -15.62 3.03
CA GLU A 24 3.54 -16.32 2.58
C GLU A 24 2.69 -16.68 3.79
N MET A 25 1.36 -16.65 3.62
CA MET A 25 0.45 -17.16 4.63
C MET A 25 0.54 -18.69 4.68
N LYS A 26 0.45 -19.28 5.86
CA LYS A 26 0.30 -20.73 6.00
C LYS A 26 -1.08 -21.18 5.54
N ASP A 27 -2.11 -20.39 5.86
CA ASP A 27 -3.45 -20.58 5.37
C ASP A 27 -3.92 -19.31 4.63
N PRO A 28 -4.20 -19.38 3.31
CA PRO A 28 -4.72 -18.25 2.53
C PRO A 28 -6.06 -17.68 3.03
N ALA A 29 -6.79 -18.44 3.85
CA ALA A 29 -8.03 -17.97 4.49
C ALA A 29 -7.78 -16.95 5.60
N ASN A 30 -6.55 -16.84 6.11
CA ASN A 30 -6.18 -15.91 7.17
C ASN A 30 -5.86 -14.52 6.63
N ILE A 31 -6.13 -13.49 7.43
CA ILE A 31 -5.69 -12.11 7.23
C ILE A 31 -4.42 -11.81 8.03
N LEU A 32 -4.29 -12.45 9.21
CA LEU A 32 -3.16 -12.29 10.11
C LEU A 32 -2.77 -13.64 10.69
N GLU A 33 -1.49 -13.93 10.73
CA GLU A 33 -0.92 -15.08 11.43
C GLU A 33 0.22 -14.61 12.34
N ILE A 34 0.10 -14.94 13.60
CA ILE A 34 1.15 -14.71 14.60
C ILE A 34 1.74 -16.08 14.95
N GLU A 35 3.04 -16.21 14.84
CA GLU A 35 3.75 -17.48 15.11
C GLU A 35 4.95 -17.24 16.02
N ASP A 36 4.96 -17.95 17.16
CA ASP A 36 6.03 -17.91 18.17
C ASP A 36 6.48 -16.48 18.54
N LEU A 37 5.51 -15.54 18.61
CA LEU A 37 5.79 -14.14 18.87
C LEU A 37 6.44 -13.96 20.23
N ARG A 38 7.57 -13.25 20.25
CA ARG A 38 8.31 -12.92 21.47
C ARG A 38 8.58 -11.43 21.52
N THR A 39 7.99 -10.76 22.52
CA THR A 39 8.19 -9.32 22.76
C THR A 39 8.65 -9.11 24.19
N TYR A 40 9.86 -8.62 24.34
CA TYR A 40 10.51 -8.44 25.63
C TYR A 40 10.79 -6.98 25.91
N PHE A 41 10.83 -6.64 27.20
CA PHE A 41 11.23 -5.31 27.68
C PHE A 41 12.53 -5.42 28.46
N PHE A 42 13.53 -4.67 28.02
CA PHE A 42 14.86 -4.61 28.59
C PHE A 42 14.93 -3.41 29.55
N THR A 43 14.99 -3.69 30.85
CA THR A 43 15.05 -2.68 31.91
C THR A 43 16.35 -2.82 32.71
N ASP A 44 16.66 -1.84 33.55
CA ASP A 44 17.84 -1.92 34.42
C ASP A 44 17.72 -3.05 35.47
N ALA A 45 16.49 -3.46 35.81
CA ALA A 45 16.22 -4.56 36.72
C ALA A 45 16.26 -5.95 36.06
N GLY A 46 16.38 -6.01 34.71
CA GLY A 46 16.41 -7.26 33.94
C GLY A 46 15.49 -7.25 32.73
N VAL A 47 15.19 -8.45 32.22
CA VAL A 47 14.38 -8.66 31.02
C VAL A 47 13.00 -9.14 31.41
N ALA A 48 11.97 -8.35 31.09
CA ALA A 48 10.56 -8.75 31.23
C ALA A 48 10.06 -9.35 29.93
N LYS A 49 9.71 -10.63 29.93
CA LYS A 49 9.17 -11.38 28.79
C LYS A 49 7.66 -11.23 28.75
N SER A 50 7.19 -10.11 28.20
CA SER A 50 5.76 -9.78 28.21
C SER A 50 4.93 -10.61 27.24
N VAL A 51 5.54 -11.08 26.13
CA VAL A 51 5.00 -12.08 25.20
C VAL A 51 6.09 -13.07 24.94
N ASP A 52 5.87 -14.36 25.18
CA ASP A 52 6.90 -15.40 25.06
C ASP A 52 6.32 -16.66 24.38
N GLY A 53 6.33 -16.67 23.04
CA GLY A 53 5.93 -17.82 22.25
C GLY A 53 4.44 -17.86 21.89
N VAL A 54 3.78 -16.70 21.73
CA VAL A 54 2.34 -16.66 21.37
C VAL A 54 2.15 -17.00 19.89
N THR A 55 1.17 -17.89 19.64
CA THR A 55 0.77 -18.31 18.28
C THR A 55 -0.73 -18.32 18.19
N PHE A 56 -1.28 -17.62 17.21
CA PHE A 56 -2.69 -17.64 16.80
C PHE A 56 -2.88 -17.02 15.44
N GLU A 57 -4.04 -17.19 14.87
CA GLU A 57 -4.43 -16.71 13.56
C GLU A 57 -5.76 -15.98 13.58
N VAL A 58 -5.95 -15.08 12.63
CA VAL A 58 -7.20 -14.33 12.42
C VAL A 58 -7.65 -14.61 11.00
N PRO A 59 -8.74 -15.39 10.82
CA PRO A 59 -9.30 -15.62 9.50
C PRO A 59 -9.89 -14.34 8.90
N LYS A 60 -9.92 -14.24 7.56
CA LYS A 60 -10.57 -13.13 6.83
C LYS A 60 -12.05 -13.05 7.24
N SER A 61 -12.55 -11.81 7.33
CA SER A 61 -13.97 -11.54 7.67
C SER A 61 -14.44 -12.17 9.00
N SER A 62 -13.54 -12.37 9.94
CA SER A 62 -13.85 -12.94 11.27
C SER A 62 -13.48 -12.00 12.41
N VAL A 63 -13.91 -12.36 13.62
CA VAL A 63 -13.55 -11.68 14.87
C VAL A 63 -12.88 -12.70 15.79
N VAL A 64 -11.69 -12.38 16.27
CA VAL A 64 -10.95 -13.19 17.24
C VAL A 64 -10.84 -12.44 18.56
N GLY A 65 -11.33 -13.06 19.64
CA GLY A 65 -11.24 -12.54 21.00
C GLY A 65 -9.99 -13.04 21.72
N VAL A 66 -9.14 -12.12 22.19
CA VAL A 66 -7.97 -12.44 23.01
C VAL A 66 -8.31 -12.11 24.47
N VAL A 67 -8.48 -13.14 25.31
CA VAL A 67 -8.85 -13.01 26.71
C VAL A 67 -7.74 -13.46 27.64
N GLY A 68 -7.74 -12.98 28.86
CA GLY A 68 -6.75 -13.32 29.88
C GLY A 68 -6.68 -12.27 30.97
N GLU A 69 -5.95 -12.54 32.04
CA GLU A 69 -5.76 -11.65 33.20
C GLU A 69 -5.08 -10.33 32.85
N SER A 70 -5.19 -9.34 33.74
CA SER A 70 -4.45 -8.08 33.60
C SER A 70 -2.95 -8.36 33.62
N GLY A 71 -2.19 -7.73 32.70
CA GLY A 71 -0.73 -7.89 32.64
C GLY A 71 -0.24 -9.12 31.85
N CYS A 72 -1.12 -10.03 31.37
CA CYS A 72 -0.69 -11.25 30.66
C CYS A 72 -0.21 -11.03 29.20
N GLY A 73 0.03 -9.81 28.76
CA GLY A 73 0.62 -9.54 27.45
C GLY A 73 -0.34 -9.22 26.31
N LYS A 74 -1.68 -9.22 26.49
CA LYS A 74 -2.67 -8.94 25.43
C LYS A 74 -2.40 -7.63 24.67
N SER A 75 -2.26 -6.53 25.40
CA SER A 75 -1.99 -5.20 24.81
C SER A 75 -0.62 -5.16 24.13
N VAL A 76 0.38 -5.85 24.72
CA VAL A 76 1.72 -5.93 24.14
C VAL A 76 1.71 -6.70 22.81
N THR A 77 0.89 -7.74 22.71
CA THR A 77 0.69 -8.49 21.46
C THR A 77 0.10 -7.57 20.37
N SER A 78 -0.98 -6.83 20.68
CA SER A 78 -1.56 -5.87 19.73
C SER A 78 -0.60 -4.75 19.35
N LEU A 79 0.16 -4.20 20.32
CA LEU A 79 1.20 -3.19 20.05
C LEU A 79 2.34 -3.76 19.20
N SER A 80 2.64 -5.07 19.31
CA SER A 80 3.64 -5.73 18.46
C SER A 80 3.16 -5.83 17.01
N VAL A 81 1.90 -6.18 16.78
CA VAL A 81 1.29 -6.16 15.43
C VAL A 81 1.37 -4.78 14.81
N MET A 82 1.12 -3.74 15.59
CA MET A 82 1.22 -2.35 15.12
C MET A 82 2.66 -1.82 15.09
N GLN A 83 3.66 -2.58 15.55
CA GLN A 83 5.02 -2.08 15.80
C GLN A 83 5.05 -0.78 16.65
N LEU A 84 4.15 -0.66 17.61
CA LEU A 84 4.07 0.47 18.54
C LEU A 84 4.71 0.16 19.90
N VAL A 85 5.35 -0.98 20.03
CA VAL A 85 6.15 -1.30 21.23
C VAL A 85 7.24 -0.26 21.39
N GLN A 86 7.28 0.38 22.57
CA GLN A 86 8.19 1.51 22.82
C GLN A 86 9.66 1.04 22.86
N ALA A 87 10.38 1.36 21.81
CA ALA A 87 11.83 1.20 21.77
C ALA A 87 12.49 2.32 22.60
N PRO A 88 13.62 2.06 23.23
CA PRO A 88 14.49 0.89 23.10
C PRO A 88 14.19 -0.24 24.09
N GLN A 89 13.35 0.01 25.09
CA GLN A 89 13.10 -0.99 26.13
C GLN A 89 12.31 -2.17 25.57
N GLY A 90 11.23 -1.91 24.81
CA GLY A 90 10.41 -2.96 24.22
C GLY A 90 10.88 -3.33 22.81
N GLN A 91 11.05 -4.63 22.57
CA GLN A 91 11.53 -5.16 21.29
C GLN A 91 10.83 -6.47 20.94
N ILE A 92 10.47 -6.65 19.67
CA ILE A 92 10.12 -7.96 19.12
C ILE A 92 11.46 -8.69 18.91
N VAL A 93 11.68 -9.74 19.69
CA VAL A 93 12.95 -10.48 19.71
C VAL A 93 12.86 -11.82 18.94
N GLY A 94 11.67 -12.26 18.57
CA GLY A 94 11.47 -13.49 17.83
C GLY A 94 10.05 -13.70 17.35
N GLY A 95 9.88 -14.72 16.53
CA GLY A 95 8.61 -15.05 15.89
C GLY A 95 8.36 -14.29 14.61
N SER A 96 7.19 -14.48 14.03
CA SER A 96 6.72 -13.79 12.84
C SER A 96 5.28 -13.26 13.01
N ILE A 97 4.97 -12.20 12.30
CA ILE A 97 3.65 -11.60 12.24
C ILE A 97 3.34 -11.41 10.75
N ARG A 98 2.67 -12.41 10.15
CA ARG A 98 2.31 -12.37 8.73
C ARG A 98 0.98 -11.67 8.57
N PHE A 99 0.93 -10.71 7.67
CA PHE A 99 -0.25 -9.93 7.36
C PHE A 99 -0.50 -9.93 5.86
N ALA A 100 -1.67 -10.42 5.44
CA ALA A 100 -2.12 -10.38 4.06
C ALA A 100 -2.70 -8.99 3.75
N THR A 101 -2.21 -8.36 2.69
CA THR A 101 -2.61 -7.02 2.25
C THR A 101 -2.66 -6.95 0.73
N GLN A 102 -3.22 -5.86 0.23
CA GLN A 102 -3.15 -5.49 -1.18
C GLN A 102 -2.24 -4.28 -1.35
N ASP A 103 -1.22 -4.41 -2.20
CA ASP A 103 -0.37 -3.28 -2.58
C ASP A 103 -0.60 -2.92 -4.05
N TYR A 104 -0.26 -1.71 -4.43
CA TYR A 104 -0.34 -1.29 -5.82
C TYR A 104 0.77 -1.95 -6.64
N LYS A 105 0.37 -2.56 -7.78
CA LYS A 105 1.29 -3.10 -8.75
C LYS A 105 2.10 -1.99 -9.40
N ARG A 106 3.41 -2.22 -9.60
CA ARG A 106 4.32 -1.26 -10.23
C ARG A 106 4.78 -1.78 -11.57
N GLY A 107 4.87 -0.87 -12.54
CA GLY A 107 5.50 -1.12 -13.83
C GLY A 107 7.02 -1.12 -13.73
N GLU A 108 7.68 -1.37 -14.85
CA GLU A 108 9.15 -1.35 -14.98
C GLU A 108 9.74 0.03 -14.65
N ASP A 109 8.99 1.10 -14.85
CA ASP A 109 9.33 2.47 -14.51
C ASP A 109 9.17 2.81 -13.01
N GLY A 110 8.74 1.84 -12.19
CA GLY A 110 8.47 1.99 -10.75
C GLY A 110 7.17 2.73 -10.41
N LYS A 111 6.39 3.18 -11.41
CA LYS A 111 5.10 3.84 -11.19
C LYS A 111 3.97 2.81 -10.99
N HIS A 112 2.90 3.23 -10.33
CA HIS A 112 1.71 2.40 -10.19
C HIS A 112 1.05 2.19 -11.55
N ILE A 113 0.58 0.97 -11.83
CA ILE A 113 -0.11 0.63 -13.07
C ILE A 113 -1.56 1.10 -12.95
N PRO A 114 -2.02 2.05 -13.79
CA PRO A 114 -3.39 2.53 -13.72
C PRO A 114 -4.37 1.49 -14.26
N VAL A 115 -5.57 1.43 -13.68
CA VAL A 115 -6.69 0.68 -14.24
C VAL A 115 -7.36 1.56 -15.28
N TRP A 116 -7.40 1.08 -16.53
CA TRP A 116 -7.99 1.82 -17.64
C TRP A 116 -9.47 1.51 -17.81
N VAL A 117 -10.23 2.49 -18.28
CA VAL A 117 -11.59 2.28 -18.80
C VAL A 117 -11.47 1.96 -20.28
N TYR A 118 -12.12 0.87 -20.71
CA TYR A 118 -12.09 0.44 -22.11
C TYR A 118 -13.40 0.78 -22.81
N GLU A 119 -13.32 0.97 -24.14
CA GLU A 119 -14.49 1.11 -24.99
C GLU A 119 -15.23 -0.23 -25.11
N GLU A 120 -16.54 -0.17 -25.28
CA GLU A 120 -17.37 -1.36 -25.53
C GLU A 120 -17.21 -1.85 -26.98
N ALA A 121 -17.40 -3.15 -27.21
CA ALA A 121 -17.43 -3.69 -28.54
C ALA A 121 -18.57 -3.04 -29.35
N GLY A 122 -18.28 -2.65 -30.58
CA GLY A 122 -19.22 -1.90 -31.46
C GLY A 122 -19.23 -0.39 -31.24
N ALA A 123 -18.54 0.14 -30.22
CA ALA A 123 -18.38 1.59 -30.04
C ALA A 123 -17.49 2.20 -31.13
N THR A 124 -17.72 3.47 -31.46
CA THR A 124 -16.84 4.23 -32.34
C THR A 124 -15.76 4.91 -31.51
N ALA A 125 -14.50 4.66 -31.82
CA ALA A 125 -13.35 5.27 -31.17
C ALA A 125 -12.51 6.07 -32.17
N GLN A 126 -11.81 7.09 -31.70
CA GLN A 126 -10.88 7.88 -32.52
C GLN A 126 -9.47 7.32 -32.44
N LYS A 127 -8.79 7.26 -33.60
CA LYS A 127 -7.35 7.00 -33.62
C LYS A 127 -6.61 8.18 -33.00
N THR A 128 -5.66 7.87 -32.14
CA THR A 128 -4.86 8.90 -31.44
C THR A 128 -3.36 8.55 -31.52
N GLU A 129 -2.52 9.57 -31.40
CA GLU A 129 -1.09 9.44 -31.25
C GLU A 129 -0.58 10.21 -30.03
N PRO A 130 0.51 9.76 -29.37
CA PRO A 130 1.08 10.50 -28.25
C PRO A 130 1.69 11.81 -28.70
N VAL A 131 1.43 12.90 -27.96
CA VAL A 131 2.11 14.18 -28.14
C VAL A 131 3.51 14.08 -27.52
N LEU A 132 4.54 14.32 -28.32
CA LEU A 132 5.93 14.24 -27.86
C LEU A 132 6.53 15.63 -27.64
N ASP A 133 7.41 15.76 -26.65
CA ASP A 133 8.22 16.95 -26.42
C ASP A 133 9.39 17.05 -27.45
N LYS A 134 10.17 18.13 -27.38
CA LYS A 134 11.34 18.35 -28.26
C LYS A 134 12.43 17.26 -28.14
N LYS A 135 12.36 16.41 -27.10
CA LYS A 135 13.31 15.31 -26.84
C LYS A 135 12.70 13.94 -27.17
N GLY A 136 11.51 13.89 -27.80
CA GLY A 136 10.83 12.67 -28.16
C GLY A 136 10.13 11.93 -26.98
N ARG A 137 9.95 12.59 -25.84
CA ARG A 137 9.27 12.00 -24.68
C ARG A 137 7.79 12.37 -24.67
N PRO A 138 6.90 11.48 -24.21
CA PRO A 138 5.47 11.80 -24.08
C PRO A 138 5.25 13.04 -23.19
N VAL A 139 4.43 13.95 -23.67
CA VAL A 139 3.93 15.07 -22.86
C VAL A 139 2.90 14.51 -21.91
N LEU A 140 2.99 14.89 -20.63
CA LEU A 140 2.07 14.44 -19.59
C LEU A 140 1.12 15.58 -19.19
N ASP A 141 -0.12 15.24 -18.85
CA ASP A 141 -1.08 16.19 -18.31
C ASP A 141 -0.88 16.42 -16.80
N LYS A 142 -1.81 17.13 -16.14
CA LYS A 142 -1.75 17.39 -14.69
C LYS A 142 -1.80 16.14 -13.79
N ASN A 143 -2.29 15.03 -14.33
CA ASN A 143 -2.42 13.75 -13.61
C ASN A 143 -1.30 12.78 -13.98
N GLU A 144 -0.24 13.28 -14.64
CA GLU A 144 0.89 12.49 -15.15
C GLU A 144 0.50 11.44 -16.21
N LEU A 145 -0.65 11.59 -16.86
CA LEU A 145 -1.10 10.74 -17.96
C LEU A 145 -0.62 11.27 -19.31
N PRO A 146 -0.33 10.39 -20.28
CA PRO A 146 0.12 10.80 -21.61
C PRO A 146 -0.95 11.62 -22.33
N VAL A 147 -0.53 12.74 -22.90
CA VAL A 147 -1.39 13.58 -23.77
C VAL A 147 -1.41 12.97 -25.16
N LEU A 148 -2.60 12.78 -25.71
CA LEU A 148 -2.86 12.18 -27.00
C LEU A 148 -3.44 13.23 -27.96
N ARG A 149 -3.05 13.17 -29.25
CA ARG A 149 -3.66 13.95 -30.33
C ARG A 149 -4.60 13.06 -31.14
N PRO A 150 -5.88 13.46 -31.37
CA PRO A 150 -6.73 12.77 -32.32
C PRO A 150 -6.19 12.95 -33.75
N LEU A 151 -6.24 11.88 -34.55
CA LEU A 151 -5.81 11.89 -35.96
C LEU A 151 -6.96 12.22 -36.93
N GLY A 152 -8.18 12.43 -36.41
CA GLY A 152 -9.37 12.68 -37.23
C GLY A 152 -9.94 11.44 -37.90
N GLU A 153 -9.38 10.26 -37.62
CA GLU A 153 -9.87 8.97 -38.13
C GLU A 153 -10.64 8.23 -37.01
N GLU A 154 -11.81 7.72 -37.36
CA GLU A 154 -12.62 6.91 -36.46
C GLU A 154 -12.61 5.44 -36.92
N PHE A 155 -12.77 4.53 -35.98
CA PHE A 155 -12.88 3.11 -36.23
C PHE A 155 -13.87 2.46 -35.25
N VAL A 156 -14.43 1.32 -35.64
CA VAL A 156 -15.31 0.53 -34.77
C VAL A 156 -14.47 -0.43 -33.94
N VAL A 157 -14.74 -0.46 -32.64
CA VAL A 157 -14.06 -1.36 -31.70
C VAL A 157 -14.56 -2.79 -31.90
N GLU A 158 -13.67 -3.69 -32.32
CA GLU A 158 -14.05 -5.09 -32.64
C GLU A 158 -14.27 -5.96 -31.40
N GLY A 159 -13.55 -5.70 -30.32
CA GLY A 159 -13.62 -6.52 -29.10
C GLY A 159 -13.51 -5.70 -27.81
N ALA A 160 -14.16 -6.19 -26.76
CA ALA A 160 -14.08 -5.58 -25.44
C ALA A 160 -12.64 -5.63 -24.88
N GLY A 161 -12.20 -4.56 -24.17
CA GLY A 161 -10.89 -4.50 -23.52
C GLY A 161 -9.69 -4.25 -24.44
N GLN A 162 -9.92 -3.95 -25.72
CA GLN A 162 -8.84 -3.72 -26.70
C GLN A 162 -8.48 -2.23 -26.84
N VAL A 163 -9.44 -1.34 -26.69
CA VAL A 163 -9.25 0.11 -26.90
C VAL A 163 -9.55 0.85 -25.61
N VAL A 164 -8.56 1.59 -25.12
CA VAL A 164 -8.73 2.42 -23.93
C VAL A 164 -9.56 3.65 -24.30
N LYS A 165 -10.61 3.90 -23.52
CA LYS A 165 -11.44 5.10 -23.62
C LYS A 165 -10.62 6.35 -23.37
N THR A 166 -10.93 7.42 -24.09
CA THR A 166 -10.22 8.70 -23.94
C THR A 166 -11.13 9.78 -23.39
N GLU A 167 -10.54 10.74 -22.70
CA GLU A 167 -11.21 11.93 -22.17
C GLU A 167 -10.33 13.18 -22.41
N PRO A 168 -10.85 14.39 -22.29
CA PRO A 168 -10.05 15.60 -22.49
C PRO A 168 -8.84 15.65 -21.52
N ALA A 169 -7.65 15.89 -22.06
CA ALA A 169 -6.46 16.17 -21.27
C ALA A 169 -6.57 17.54 -20.59
N LEU A 170 -6.07 17.66 -19.37
CA LEU A 170 -6.26 18.87 -18.55
C LEU A 170 -4.92 19.51 -18.19
N ASP A 171 -4.89 20.85 -18.20
CA ASP A 171 -3.76 21.63 -17.69
C ASP A 171 -3.69 21.60 -16.14
N LYS A 172 -2.64 22.21 -15.57
CA LYS A 172 -2.48 22.31 -14.10
C LYS A 172 -3.62 23.03 -13.39
N LYS A 173 -4.42 23.83 -14.10
CA LYS A 173 -5.60 24.53 -13.57
C LYS A 173 -6.91 23.77 -13.80
N GLY A 174 -6.85 22.57 -14.41
CA GLY A 174 -8.01 21.74 -14.69
C GLY A 174 -8.79 22.14 -15.94
N LYS A 175 -8.22 22.95 -16.84
CA LYS A 175 -8.83 23.32 -18.11
C LYS A 175 -8.40 22.36 -19.22
N PRO A 176 -9.26 22.09 -20.20
CA PRO A 176 -8.90 21.27 -21.36
C PRO A 176 -7.68 21.84 -22.12
N LEU A 177 -6.79 20.96 -22.53
CA LEU A 177 -5.66 21.26 -23.38
C LEU A 177 -6.07 21.21 -24.86
N PHE A 178 -5.51 22.10 -25.67
CA PHE A 178 -5.76 22.17 -27.10
C PHE A 178 -4.44 22.11 -27.88
N GLY A 179 -4.47 21.50 -29.04
CA GLY A 179 -3.40 21.54 -30.02
C GLY A 179 -3.24 22.92 -30.65
N LYS A 180 -2.19 23.11 -31.43
CA LYS A 180 -1.94 24.37 -32.14
C LYS A 180 -3.01 24.71 -33.18
N ASP A 181 -3.70 23.71 -33.66
CA ASP A 181 -4.82 23.74 -34.61
C ASP A 181 -6.19 23.96 -33.95
N GLY A 182 -6.22 24.14 -32.63
CA GLY A 182 -7.45 24.27 -31.84
C GLY A 182 -8.17 22.96 -31.54
N THR A 183 -7.62 21.81 -31.95
CA THR A 183 -8.19 20.49 -31.67
C THR A 183 -8.02 20.15 -30.18
N PRO A 184 -9.06 19.66 -29.47
CA PRO A 184 -8.93 19.24 -28.09
C PRO A 184 -7.96 18.04 -28.00
N LEU A 185 -7.00 18.14 -27.10
CA LEU A 185 -6.09 17.04 -26.78
C LEU A 185 -6.76 16.10 -25.77
N LEU A 186 -6.48 14.81 -25.92
CA LEU A 186 -7.08 13.75 -25.15
C LEU A 186 -6.05 13.12 -24.20
N ARG A 187 -6.53 12.30 -23.28
CA ARG A 187 -5.72 11.40 -22.45
C ARG A 187 -6.46 10.07 -22.28
N PRO A 188 -5.76 8.98 -21.93
CA PRO A 188 -6.43 7.76 -21.53
C PRO A 188 -7.31 7.98 -20.31
N MET A 189 -8.51 7.42 -20.31
CA MET A 189 -9.44 7.50 -19.18
C MET A 189 -9.06 6.47 -18.13
N GLN A 190 -8.67 6.94 -16.95
CA GLN A 190 -8.37 6.08 -15.81
C GLN A 190 -9.65 5.80 -15.01
N ALA A 191 -9.86 4.54 -14.63
CA ALA A 191 -10.95 4.16 -13.74
C ALA A 191 -10.79 4.85 -12.38
N LYS A 192 -11.91 4.97 -11.67
CA LYS A 192 -11.94 5.50 -10.31
C LYS A 192 -12.29 4.39 -9.33
N ASP A 193 -11.73 4.46 -8.14
CA ASP A 193 -12.10 3.59 -7.02
C ASP A 193 -13.47 3.97 -6.43
N GLY A 194 -13.95 3.22 -5.44
CA GLY A 194 -15.22 3.47 -4.77
C GLY A 194 -15.34 4.85 -4.07
N ASN A 195 -14.23 5.55 -3.89
CA ASN A 195 -14.14 6.88 -3.27
C ASN A 195 -13.96 8.01 -4.32
N GLY A 196 -13.92 7.66 -5.61
CA GLY A 196 -13.75 8.60 -6.71
C GLY A 196 -12.30 8.99 -7.02
N PHE A 197 -11.29 8.36 -6.39
CA PHE A 197 -9.87 8.55 -6.68
C PHE A 197 -9.40 7.65 -7.82
N PRO A 198 -8.30 8.01 -8.52
CA PRO A 198 -7.72 7.19 -9.57
C PRO A 198 -7.44 5.75 -9.10
N ALA A 199 -7.97 4.76 -9.81
CA ALA A 199 -7.77 3.35 -9.51
C ALA A 199 -6.46 2.84 -10.13
N PHE A 200 -5.76 1.96 -9.39
CA PHE A 200 -4.53 1.30 -9.83
C PHE A 200 -4.67 -0.20 -9.68
N GLU A 201 -3.97 -0.96 -10.52
CA GLU A 201 -3.90 -2.41 -10.37
C GLU A 201 -3.30 -2.77 -9.01
N THR A 202 -3.89 -3.77 -8.36
CA THR A 202 -3.41 -4.28 -7.06
C THR A 202 -2.84 -5.67 -7.22
N VAL A 203 -1.97 -6.03 -6.30
CA VAL A 203 -1.42 -7.38 -6.14
C VAL A 203 -1.51 -7.77 -4.67
N ASP A 204 -1.95 -8.98 -4.42
CA ASP A 204 -1.96 -9.53 -3.07
C ASP A 204 -0.51 -9.76 -2.61
N LYS A 205 -0.20 -9.29 -1.43
CA LYS A 205 1.10 -9.46 -0.78
C LYS A 205 0.91 -9.92 0.67
N VAL A 206 1.91 -10.62 1.17
CA VAL A 206 1.99 -10.96 2.58
C VAL A 206 3.28 -10.39 3.14
N TYR A 207 3.17 -9.60 4.19
CA TYR A 207 4.32 -9.02 4.87
C TYR A 207 4.52 -9.65 6.25
N ASP A 208 5.77 -9.95 6.58
CA ASP A 208 6.17 -10.24 7.96
C ASP A 208 6.43 -8.91 8.69
N ILE A 209 5.40 -8.43 9.40
CA ILE A 209 5.43 -7.16 10.14
C ILE A 209 6.60 -7.15 11.16
N ALA A 210 6.94 -8.29 11.75
CA ALA A 210 8.04 -8.35 12.71
C ALA A 210 9.39 -7.93 12.11
N LYS A 211 9.56 -8.12 10.80
CA LYS A 211 10.78 -7.78 10.04
C LYS A 211 10.69 -6.44 9.31
N MET A 212 9.48 -5.91 9.10
CA MET A 212 9.28 -4.67 8.35
C MET A 212 10.02 -3.49 8.98
N PRO A 213 10.66 -2.61 8.17
CA PRO A 213 11.18 -1.34 8.67
C PRO A 213 10.03 -0.39 8.99
N THR A 214 10.27 0.53 9.93
CA THR A 214 9.24 1.50 10.37
C THR A 214 8.68 2.33 9.22
N SER A 215 9.49 2.67 8.21
CA SER A 215 9.06 3.42 7.03
C SER A 215 8.05 2.65 6.16
N ALA A 216 8.24 1.33 6.02
CA ALA A 216 7.29 0.48 5.30
C ALA A 216 5.99 0.31 6.09
N MET A 217 6.09 0.16 7.42
CA MET A 217 4.93 0.02 8.31
C MET A 217 4.01 1.27 8.30
N GLN A 218 4.54 2.46 8.04
CA GLN A 218 3.74 3.68 7.90
C GLN A 218 2.70 3.60 6.76
N ARG A 219 2.93 2.81 5.73
CA ARG A 219 1.99 2.61 4.61
C ARG A 219 0.80 1.73 5.00
N ILE A 220 0.97 0.88 5.99
CA ILE A 220 -0.04 -0.10 6.45
C ILE A 220 -0.88 0.50 7.58
N ARG A 221 -0.22 1.24 8.51
CA ARG A 221 -0.89 1.85 9.66
C ARG A 221 -1.92 2.89 9.21
N GLY A 222 -3.13 2.79 9.76
CA GLY A 222 -4.23 3.71 9.50
C GLY A 222 -4.97 3.45 8.19
N LYS A 223 -4.37 2.72 7.25
CA LYS A 223 -5.01 2.32 5.99
C LYS A 223 -5.50 0.87 6.05
N GLU A 224 -4.61 -0.06 6.39
CA GLU A 224 -4.87 -1.51 6.38
C GLU A 224 -5.13 -2.04 7.80
N ILE A 225 -4.36 -1.56 8.77
CA ILE A 225 -4.49 -1.93 10.18
C ILE A 225 -4.68 -0.67 11.01
N SER A 226 -5.67 -0.69 11.89
CA SER A 226 -5.93 0.37 12.88
C SER A 226 -6.00 -0.21 14.29
N MET A 227 -5.75 0.62 15.29
CA MET A 227 -5.85 0.26 16.69
C MET A 227 -6.70 1.27 17.44
N ILE A 228 -7.65 0.78 18.24
CA ILE A 228 -8.41 1.60 19.19
C ILE A 228 -7.81 1.36 20.57
N PHE A 229 -7.33 2.42 21.21
CA PHE A 229 -6.76 2.35 22.56
C PHE A 229 -7.87 2.25 23.61
N GLN A 230 -7.54 1.67 24.76
CA GLN A 230 -8.50 1.46 25.88
C GLN A 230 -9.07 2.78 26.42
N GLU A 231 -8.31 3.87 26.38
CA GLU A 231 -8.72 5.22 26.78
C GLU A 231 -8.50 6.22 25.65
N PRO A 232 -9.39 6.24 24.64
CA PRO A 232 -9.19 7.11 23.47
C PRO A 232 -9.22 8.61 23.79
N MET A 233 -9.86 9.02 24.88
CA MET A 233 -9.99 10.43 25.29
C MET A 233 -8.68 11.04 25.78
N THR A 234 -7.73 10.24 26.28
CA THR A 234 -6.42 10.74 26.74
C THR A 234 -5.41 10.95 25.61
N SER A 235 -5.69 10.43 24.41
CA SER A 235 -4.83 10.56 23.23
C SER A 235 -5.20 11.72 22.32
N LEU A 236 -6.20 12.53 22.69
CA LEU A 236 -6.70 13.67 21.90
C LEU A 236 -6.24 15.04 22.42
N ASN A 237 -5.23 15.09 23.31
CA ASN A 237 -4.63 16.34 23.81
C ASN A 237 -3.34 16.67 23.08
#